data_56bb752621c8ab62b359eaead3963827
#
_entry.id   56bb752621c8ab62b359eaead3963827
#
_cell.length_a   1.000
_cell.length_b   1.000
_cell.length_c   1.000
_cell.angle_alpha   90.00
_cell.angle_beta   90.00
_cell.angle_gamma   90.00
#
_symmetry.space_group_name_H-M   'P 1'
#
loop_
_entity.id
_entity.type
_entity.pdbx_description
1 polymer ?
#
loop_
_entity_poly.entity_id
_entity_poly.type
_entity_poly.pdbx_seq_one_letter_code
_entity_poly.pdbx_strand_id
1 'polypeptide(L)'
;GFGGGSSPSITFSGEGELQGRMYLDKPEYESQKDSDYDSVSDFPVTATPSAKLGINFSGTNVDADIQLKFDENAIKDYPQDVIDELTVRGYFGKLKLEAGKMKVIWGKGDKLHVLDNFNADDYTDFIVPEYIDRRLSTPMFRAIYSFEKNDLRLEGIWTPYMEKDRFATDGIWTPASYTELKNSITEIASSWATSVTAAG
;
A
#
# COMPACT_ATOMS: atom_id res chain seq x y z
N GLY A 1 -16.80 -0.95 38.94
CA GLY A 1 -15.81 -1.96 39.25
C GLY A 1 -14.93 -2.16 38.04
N PHE A 2 -13.85 -1.42 37.96
CA PHE A 2 -12.79 -1.66 36.96
C PHE A 2 -11.83 -2.67 37.58
N GLY A 3 -11.74 -3.87 37.01
CA GLY A 3 -10.84 -4.86 37.57
C GLY A 3 -11.00 -6.24 36.93
N GLY A 4 -10.85 -6.30 35.66
CA GLY A 4 -10.51 -7.54 34.99
C GLY A 4 -9.19 -7.32 34.28
N GLY A 5 -8.09 -7.40 34.99
CA GLY A 5 -6.76 -7.43 34.39
C GLY A 5 -6.67 -8.70 33.56
N SER A 6 -6.93 -8.63 32.25
CA SER A 6 -6.61 -9.72 31.34
C SER A 6 -5.09 -9.89 31.34
N SER A 7 -4.63 -11.12 31.54
CA SER A 7 -3.21 -11.44 31.41
C SER A 7 -2.75 -11.03 29.99
N PRO A 8 -1.55 -10.50 29.84
CA PRO A 8 -1.01 -10.19 28.52
C PRO A 8 -1.07 -11.42 27.63
N SER A 9 -1.49 -11.22 26.38
CA SER A 9 -1.61 -12.29 25.40
C SER A 9 -0.92 -11.92 24.10
N ILE A 10 -0.40 -12.92 23.42
CA ILE A 10 0.14 -12.79 22.06
C ILE A 10 -0.65 -13.74 21.19
N THR A 11 -1.15 -13.24 20.08
CA THR A 11 -1.84 -14.03 19.07
C THR A 11 -1.15 -13.89 17.71
N PHE A 12 -1.18 -14.96 16.95
CA PHE A 12 -0.63 -15.03 15.60
C PHE A 12 -1.75 -15.32 14.61
N SER A 13 -1.70 -14.68 13.46
CA SER A 13 -2.59 -14.94 12.34
C SER A 13 -1.79 -15.07 11.06
N GLY A 14 -2.32 -15.79 10.08
CA GLY A 14 -1.69 -15.95 8.78
C GLY A 14 -2.72 -16.20 7.71
N GLU A 15 -2.49 -15.63 6.55
CA GLU A 15 -3.29 -15.78 5.34
C GLU A 15 -2.35 -16.01 4.16
N GLY A 16 -2.72 -16.92 3.28
CA GLY A 16 -2.02 -17.15 2.02
C GLY A 16 -3.02 -17.10 0.88
N GLU A 17 -2.69 -16.37 -0.18
CA GLU A 17 -3.52 -16.22 -1.37
C GLU A 17 -2.72 -16.58 -2.61
N LEU A 18 -3.38 -17.22 -3.55
CA LEU A 18 -2.85 -17.46 -4.90
C LEU A 18 -3.86 -16.88 -5.89
N GLN A 19 -3.50 -15.77 -6.52
CA GLN A 19 -4.33 -15.13 -7.52
C GLN A 19 -3.89 -15.59 -8.92
N GLY A 20 -4.84 -16.16 -9.69
CA GLY A 20 -4.64 -16.47 -11.11
C GLY A 20 -5.31 -15.41 -11.98
N ARG A 21 -4.61 -14.90 -12.99
CA ARG A 21 -5.16 -13.97 -14.00
C ARG A 21 -4.93 -14.52 -15.39
N MET A 22 -5.95 -14.41 -16.22
CA MET A 22 -5.90 -14.73 -17.64
C MET A 22 -6.29 -13.49 -18.43
N TYR A 23 -5.44 -13.08 -19.35
CA TYR A 23 -5.70 -11.95 -20.22
C TYR A 23 -6.37 -12.46 -21.49
N LEU A 24 -7.55 -11.92 -21.79
CA LEU A 24 -8.37 -12.35 -22.95
C LEU A 24 -8.01 -11.60 -24.23
N ASP A 25 -7.17 -10.58 -24.11
CA ASP A 25 -6.70 -9.78 -25.25
C ASP A 25 -5.20 -9.53 -25.14
N LYS A 26 -4.53 -9.46 -26.27
CA LYS A 26 -3.10 -9.12 -26.31
C LYS A 26 -2.95 -7.63 -26.05
N PRO A 27 -2.13 -7.22 -25.08
CA PRO A 27 -1.89 -5.81 -24.88
C PRO A 27 -1.20 -5.21 -26.10
N GLU A 28 -1.81 -4.20 -26.72
CA GLU A 28 -1.29 -3.49 -27.89
C GLU A 28 -0.07 -2.58 -27.60
N TYR A 29 0.41 -2.55 -26.35
CA TYR A 29 1.50 -1.67 -25.96
C TYR A 29 2.85 -2.22 -26.42
N GLU A 30 3.55 -1.44 -27.27
CA GLU A 30 4.89 -1.78 -27.74
C GLU A 30 5.93 -1.97 -26.62
N SER A 31 5.73 -1.35 -25.46
CA SER A 31 6.58 -1.52 -24.28
C SER A 31 6.46 -2.89 -23.61
N GLN A 32 5.46 -3.68 -23.99
CA GLN A 32 5.23 -5.05 -23.50
C GLN A 32 5.71 -6.11 -24.51
N LYS A 33 6.39 -5.74 -25.55
CA LYS A 33 7.20 -6.65 -26.37
C LYS A 33 8.46 -7.08 -25.61
N ASP A 34 8.28 -7.48 -24.34
CA ASP A 34 9.31 -8.25 -23.69
C ASP A 34 9.31 -9.63 -24.32
N SER A 35 10.51 -10.15 -24.59
CA SER A 35 10.75 -11.42 -25.30
C SER A 35 10.01 -12.63 -24.68
N ASP A 36 9.50 -12.51 -23.47
CA ASP A 36 8.75 -13.55 -22.79
C ASP A 36 7.28 -13.66 -23.23
N TYR A 37 6.70 -12.58 -23.79
CA TYR A 37 5.32 -12.60 -24.27
C TYR A 37 5.14 -13.20 -25.67
N ASP A 38 6.18 -13.21 -26.50
CA ASP A 38 6.15 -13.78 -27.85
C ASP A 38 6.13 -15.31 -27.85
N SER A 39 6.44 -15.94 -26.72
CA SER A 39 6.50 -17.40 -26.59
C SER A 39 5.33 -18.02 -25.84
N VAL A 40 4.44 -17.20 -25.24
CA VAL A 40 3.28 -17.68 -24.47
C VAL A 40 2.05 -17.74 -25.39
N SER A 41 1.22 -18.76 -25.17
CA SER A 41 -0.06 -18.98 -25.85
C SER A 41 -0.89 -17.70 -25.97
N ASP A 42 -1.83 -17.66 -26.90
CA ASP A 42 -2.69 -16.50 -27.18
C ASP A 42 -3.41 -15.90 -25.96
N PHE A 43 -3.40 -16.58 -24.83
CA PHE A 43 -3.97 -16.16 -23.55
C PHE A 43 -2.96 -16.32 -22.42
N PRO A 44 -2.13 -15.31 -22.15
CA PRO A 44 -1.16 -15.39 -21.05
C PRO A 44 -1.87 -15.52 -19.71
N VAL A 45 -1.43 -16.49 -18.93
CA VAL A 45 -1.91 -16.72 -17.56
C VAL A 45 -0.79 -16.38 -16.59
N THR A 46 -1.07 -15.54 -15.62
CA THR A 46 -0.16 -15.25 -14.52
C THR A 46 -0.70 -15.80 -13.21
N ALA A 47 0.19 -16.23 -12.33
CA ALA A 47 -0.15 -16.67 -10.98
C ALA A 47 0.68 -15.87 -9.98
N THR A 48 0.02 -15.12 -9.13
CA THR A 48 0.66 -14.23 -8.15
C THR A 48 0.39 -14.75 -6.74
N PRO A 49 1.37 -15.35 -6.07
CA PRO A 49 1.23 -15.75 -4.68
C PRO A 49 1.41 -14.53 -3.76
N SER A 50 0.66 -14.48 -2.68
CA SER A 50 0.83 -13.54 -1.60
C SER A 50 0.60 -14.19 -0.24
N ALA A 51 1.19 -13.63 0.81
CA ALA A 51 0.98 -14.07 2.19
C ALA A 51 0.96 -12.86 3.13
N LYS A 52 0.11 -12.93 4.14
CA LYS A 52 0.06 -11.97 5.23
C LYS A 52 0.27 -12.70 6.56
N LEU A 53 1.09 -12.15 7.44
CA LEU A 53 1.30 -12.65 8.79
C LEU A 53 1.03 -11.55 9.79
N GLY A 54 0.24 -11.84 10.80
CA GLY A 54 -0.10 -10.91 11.87
C GLY A 54 0.39 -11.40 13.22
N ILE A 55 0.93 -10.48 14.02
CA ILE A 55 1.28 -10.67 15.42
C ILE A 55 0.58 -9.58 16.20
N ASN A 56 -0.29 -9.98 17.13
CA ASN A 56 -1.00 -9.06 17.98
C ASN A 56 -0.58 -9.32 19.43
N PHE A 57 -0.12 -8.27 20.10
CA PHE A 57 0.09 -8.24 21.54
C PHE A 57 -1.02 -7.44 22.20
N SER A 58 -1.69 -8.01 23.20
CA SER A 58 -2.71 -7.32 23.97
C SER A 58 -2.34 -7.35 25.45
N GLY A 59 -2.20 -6.18 26.04
CA GLY A 59 -1.94 -5.97 27.45
C GLY A 59 -3.04 -5.16 28.12
N THR A 60 -2.87 -4.84 29.41
CA THR A 60 -3.92 -4.13 30.19
C THR A 60 -4.18 -2.72 29.67
N ASN A 61 -3.14 -1.98 29.33
CA ASN A 61 -3.22 -0.59 28.89
C ASN A 61 -2.43 -0.33 27.59
N VAL A 62 -1.89 -1.37 26.98
CA VAL A 62 -1.07 -1.28 25.77
C VAL A 62 -1.37 -2.45 24.87
N ASP A 63 -1.62 -2.17 23.60
CA ASP A 63 -1.68 -3.15 22.53
C ASP A 63 -0.62 -2.84 21.49
N ALA A 64 -0.15 -3.87 20.79
CA ALA A 64 0.72 -3.70 19.63
C ALA A 64 0.33 -4.68 18.53
N ASP A 65 0.34 -4.21 17.31
CA ASP A 65 0.07 -5.01 16.12
C ASP A 65 1.24 -4.90 15.15
N ILE A 66 1.64 -6.05 14.62
CA ILE A 66 2.59 -6.15 13.52
C ILE A 66 1.91 -6.93 12.40
N GLN A 67 1.87 -6.36 11.21
CA GLN A 67 1.41 -7.04 10.01
C GLN A 67 2.54 -7.07 8.99
N LEU A 68 2.86 -8.27 8.53
CA LEU A 68 3.83 -8.52 7.47
C LEU A 68 3.08 -8.92 6.21
N LYS A 69 3.48 -8.37 5.08
CA LYS A 69 2.93 -8.64 3.76
C LYS A 69 4.06 -9.12 2.84
N PHE A 70 3.82 -10.22 2.18
CA PHE A 70 4.75 -10.83 1.23
C PHE A 70 4.02 -11.01 -0.09
N ASP A 71 4.23 -10.10 -1.01
CA ASP A 71 3.80 -10.19 -2.39
C ASP A 71 4.98 -9.85 -3.33
N GLU A 72 4.75 -9.94 -4.61
CA GLU A 72 5.79 -9.72 -5.60
C GLU A 72 6.38 -8.31 -5.50
N ASN A 73 5.54 -7.30 -5.35
CA ASN A 73 5.96 -5.90 -5.24
C ASN A 73 6.77 -5.66 -3.97
N ALA A 74 6.30 -6.18 -2.82
CA ALA A 74 7.02 -6.03 -1.55
C ALA A 74 8.37 -6.74 -1.56
N ILE A 75 8.50 -7.86 -2.26
CA ILE A 75 9.77 -8.61 -2.29
C ILE A 75 10.76 -7.99 -3.28
N LYS A 76 10.31 -7.57 -4.47
CA LYS A 76 11.19 -7.13 -5.56
C LYS A 76 11.48 -5.63 -5.53
N ASP A 77 10.43 -4.81 -5.40
CA ASP A 77 10.50 -3.38 -5.68
C ASP A 77 10.42 -2.51 -4.43
N TYR A 78 9.68 -2.96 -3.41
CA TYR A 78 9.38 -2.17 -2.21
C TYR A 78 9.61 -2.96 -0.93
N PRO A 79 10.84 -3.39 -0.59
CA PRO A 79 11.11 -4.23 0.58
C PRO A 79 10.72 -3.60 1.92
N GLN A 80 10.57 -2.27 1.99
CA GLN A 80 10.04 -1.56 3.15
C GLN A 80 8.56 -1.86 3.41
N ASP A 81 7.82 -2.37 2.44
CA ASP A 81 6.39 -2.71 2.54
C ASP A 81 6.15 -4.15 3.05
N VAL A 82 7.22 -4.92 3.22
CA VAL A 82 7.14 -6.20 3.95
C VAL A 82 6.60 -5.97 5.37
N ILE A 83 6.94 -4.85 6.01
CA ILE A 83 6.23 -4.39 7.22
C ILE A 83 5.03 -3.57 6.75
N ASP A 84 3.88 -4.22 6.56
CA ASP A 84 2.66 -3.55 6.11
C ASP A 84 2.13 -2.61 7.20
N GLU A 85 1.99 -3.10 8.44
CA GLU A 85 1.65 -2.25 9.58
C GLU A 85 2.47 -2.62 10.82
N LEU A 86 2.81 -1.60 11.60
CA LEU A 86 3.44 -1.72 12.90
C LEU A 86 2.88 -0.63 13.80
N THR A 87 1.97 -0.97 14.70
CA THR A 87 1.24 0.00 15.52
C THR A 87 1.33 -0.36 16.99
N VAL A 88 1.62 0.62 17.82
CA VAL A 88 1.50 0.52 19.29
C VAL A 88 0.40 1.46 19.75
N ARG A 89 -0.48 0.97 20.63
CA ARG A 89 -1.61 1.70 21.20
C ARG A 89 -1.51 1.75 22.73
N GLY A 90 -1.63 2.94 23.28
CA GLY A 90 -1.69 3.15 24.72
C GLY A 90 -3.06 3.70 25.13
N TYR A 91 -3.62 3.18 26.24
CA TYR A 91 -4.93 3.57 26.76
C TYR A 91 -4.79 4.25 28.11
N PHE A 92 -5.17 5.52 28.20
CA PHE A 92 -5.05 6.37 29.38
C PHE A 92 -6.43 6.94 29.75
N GLY A 93 -7.29 6.10 30.30
CA GLY A 93 -8.67 6.46 30.60
C GLY A 93 -9.45 6.81 29.34
N LYS A 94 -9.73 8.11 29.13
CA LYS A 94 -10.46 8.61 27.95
C LYS A 94 -9.56 8.92 26.73
N LEU A 95 -8.26 8.90 26.95
CA LEU A 95 -7.27 9.18 25.93
C LEU A 95 -6.70 7.87 25.39
N LYS A 96 -6.73 7.70 24.07
CA LYS A 96 -6.04 6.65 23.33
C LYS A 96 -4.96 7.31 22.49
N LEU A 97 -3.75 6.83 22.59
CA LEU A 97 -2.62 7.22 21.75
C LEU A 97 -2.21 6.04 20.88
N GLU A 98 -1.95 6.33 19.62
CA GLU A 98 -1.45 5.35 18.66
C GLU A 98 -0.21 5.93 17.98
N ALA A 99 0.79 5.09 17.78
CA ALA A 99 2.02 5.46 17.08
C ALA A 99 2.54 4.28 16.26
N GLY A 100 3.04 4.57 15.08
CA GLY A 100 3.64 3.55 14.21
C GLY A 100 3.36 3.75 12.74
N LYS A 101 3.69 2.74 11.95
CA LYS A 101 3.38 2.65 10.53
C LYS A 101 1.97 2.04 10.41
N MET A 102 0.99 2.83 9.97
CA MET A 102 -0.42 2.43 10.00
C MET A 102 -1.22 2.94 8.80
N LYS A 103 -2.34 2.29 8.56
CA LYS A 103 -3.37 2.72 7.62
C LYS A 103 -4.53 3.30 8.43
N VAL A 104 -4.93 4.54 8.13
CA VAL A 104 -6.04 5.21 8.81
C VAL A 104 -7.13 5.50 7.79
N ILE A 105 -8.32 4.94 8.04
CA ILE A 105 -9.51 5.27 7.26
C ILE A 105 -10.23 6.40 8.01
N TRP A 106 -10.28 7.57 7.40
CA TRP A 106 -10.94 8.73 7.98
C TRP A 106 -12.21 9.08 7.21
N GLY A 107 -13.26 9.29 7.97
CA GLY A 107 -14.56 9.69 7.44
C GLY A 107 -15.59 8.56 7.48
N LYS A 108 -16.87 8.97 7.59
CA LYS A 108 -18.05 8.08 7.58
C LYS A 108 -18.83 8.17 6.27
N GLY A 109 -18.20 8.56 5.18
CA GLY A 109 -18.86 8.56 3.88
C GLY A 109 -19.00 7.13 3.36
N ASP A 110 -20.23 6.62 3.19
CA ASP A 110 -20.53 5.31 2.63
C ASP A 110 -19.71 5.04 1.36
N LYS A 111 -18.53 4.40 1.51
CA LYS A 111 -17.58 4.09 0.43
C LYS A 111 -17.03 5.29 -0.37
N LEU A 112 -17.34 6.51 0.02
CA LEU A 112 -16.76 7.73 -0.53
C LEU A 112 -15.62 8.20 0.38
N HIS A 113 -14.39 7.94 -0.03
CA HIS A 113 -13.16 8.24 0.73
C HIS A 113 -12.59 9.63 0.43
N VAL A 114 -13.45 10.63 0.27
CA VAL A 114 -13.07 12.00 -0.15
C VAL A 114 -12.17 12.71 0.85
N LEU A 115 -12.24 12.32 2.13
CA LEU A 115 -11.46 12.94 3.22
C LEU A 115 -10.31 12.06 3.71
N ASP A 116 -10.08 10.93 3.07
CA ASP A 116 -9.12 9.92 3.51
C ASP A 116 -7.76 10.09 2.80
N ASN A 117 -7.08 11.19 3.15
CA ASN A 117 -5.86 11.62 2.48
C ASN A 117 -4.57 11.33 3.26
N PHE A 118 -4.64 10.58 4.37
CA PHE A 118 -3.44 10.34 5.20
C PHE A 118 -2.51 9.27 4.64
N ASN A 119 -3.06 8.32 3.90
CA ASN A 119 -2.33 7.25 3.27
C ASN A 119 -2.42 7.39 1.75
N ALA A 120 -1.31 7.23 1.07
CA ALA A 120 -1.25 7.13 -0.37
C ALA A 120 -1.81 5.77 -0.84
N ASP A 121 -2.14 5.68 -2.12
CA ASP A 121 -2.60 4.45 -2.75
C ASP A 121 -1.54 3.85 -3.68
N ASP A 122 -1.49 2.53 -3.73
CA ASP A 122 -0.71 1.77 -4.69
C ASP A 122 -1.60 1.35 -5.86
N TYR A 123 -1.39 1.99 -7.01
CA TYR A 123 -2.06 1.72 -8.28
C TYR A 123 -1.18 0.93 -9.25
N THR A 124 -0.12 0.28 -8.78
CA THR A 124 0.73 -0.56 -9.65
C THR A 124 -0.06 -1.70 -10.29
N ASP A 125 -1.09 -2.19 -9.60
CA ASP A 125 -2.07 -3.14 -10.11
C ASP A 125 -3.47 -2.49 -10.30
N PHE A 126 -3.49 -1.20 -10.59
CA PHE A 126 -4.66 -0.35 -10.79
C PHE A 126 -5.67 -0.48 -9.62
N ILE A 127 -6.92 -0.86 -9.92
CA ILE A 127 -7.98 -1.02 -8.90
C ILE A 127 -8.30 -2.50 -8.61
N VAL A 128 -7.49 -3.42 -9.09
CA VAL A 128 -7.73 -4.87 -8.92
C VAL A 128 -7.67 -5.31 -7.45
N PRO A 129 -6.67 -4.88 -6.64
CA PRO A 129 -6.71 -5.14 -5.21
C PRO A 129 -7.83 -4.39 -4.50
N GLU A 130 -8.29 -4.92 -3.37
CA GLU A 130 -9.27 -4.21 -2.54
C GLU A 130 -8.72 -2.86 -2.05
N TYR A 131 -9.62 -1.94 -1.74
CA TYR A 131 -9.27 -0.58 -1.32
C TYR A 131 -8.24 -0.54 -0.18
N ILE A 132 -8.45 -1.35 0.84
CA ILE A 132 -7.54 -1.39 2.00
C ILE A 132 -6.17 -1.97 1.66
N ASP A 133 -6.10 -2.89 0.73
CA ASP A 133 -4.85 -3.54 0.29
C ASP A 133 -4.02 -2.63 -0.62
N ARG A 134 -4.65 -1.67 -1.29
CA ARG A 134 -3.95 -0.63 -2.06
C ARG A 134 -3.36 0.47 -1.19
N ARG A 135 -3.87 0.67 0.02
CA ARG A 135 -3.36 1.70 0.92
C ARG A 135 -1.93 1.43 1.36
N LEU A 136 -1.09 2.42 1.22
CA LEU A 136 0.28 2.42 1.73
C LEU A 136 0.29 2.89 3.18
N SER A 137 0.78 2.05 4.06
CA SER A 137 0.91 2.43 5.47
C SER A 137 1.99 3.50 5.65
N THR A 138 1.71 4.48 6.50
CA THR A 138 2.57 5.65 6.71
C THR A 138 2.86 5.81 8.19
N PRO A 139 4.07 6.24 8.60
CA PRO A 139 4.35 6.58 9.98
C PRO A 139 3.45 7.72 10.46
N MET A 140 2.73 7.48 11.54
CA MET A 140 1.78 8.43 12.11
C MET A 140 1.79 8.38 13.63
N PHE A 141 1.38 9.49 14.22
CA PHE A 141 0.94 9.58 15.61
C PHE A 141 -0.51 10.03 15.61
N ARG A 142 -1.36 9.30 16.34
CA ARG A 142 -2.80 9.55 16.44
C ARG A 142 -3.21 9.65 17.90
N ALA A 143 -3.93 10.70 18.23
CA ALA A 143 -4.50 10.91 19.56
C ALA A 143 -6.02 10.97 19.47
N ILE A 144 -6.70 10.19 20.30
CA ILE A 144 -8.16 10.12 20.33
C ILE A 144 -8.62 10.37 21.75
N TYR A 145 -9.47 11.37 21.93
CA TYR A 145 -10.11 11.66 23.21
C TYR A 145 -11.63 11.49 23.12
N SER A 146 -12.20 10.66 23.98
CA SER A 146 -13.63 10.36 24.02
C SER A 146 -14.29 11.05 25.21
N PHE A 147 -15.34 11.83 24.96
CA PHE A 147 -16.12 12.52 26.00
C PHE A 147 -17.31 11.65 26.43
N GLU A 148 -17.52 11.50 27.73
CA GLU A 148 -18.56 10.58 28.25
C GLU A 148 -20.00 11.06 28.01
N LYS A 149 -20.23 12.36 27.94
CA LYS A 149 -21.60 12.91 28.00
C LYS A 149 -22.32 13.09 26.67
N ASN A 150 -21.61 13.12 25.54
CA ASN A 150 -22.20 13.56 24.28
C ASN A 150 -21.82 12.70 23.07
N ASP A 151 -21.34 11.49 23.26
CA ASP A 151 -20.75 10.66 22.18
C ASP A 151 -19.72 11.44 21.30
N LEU A 152 -19.21 12.53 21.86
CA LEU A 152 -18.24 13.36 21.18
C LEU A 152 -16.85 12.71 21.27
N ARG A 153 -16.23 12.60 20.12
CA ARG A 153 -14.85 12.12 19.96
C ARG A 153 -14.04 13.18 19.26
N LEU A 154 -12.94 13.56 19.88
CA LEU A 154 -11.93 14.40 19.24
C LEU A 154 -10.76 13.53 18.82
N GLU A 155 -10.31 13.71 17.59
CA GLU A 155 -9.24 12.94 16.99
C GLU A 155 -8.25 13.88 16.30
N GLY A 156 -6.95 13.65 16.55
CA GLY A 156 -5.86 14.36 15.89
C GLY A 156 -4.87 13.37 15.32
N ILE A 157 -4.40 13.59 14.11
CA ILE A 157 -3.38 12.80 13.43
C ILE A 157 -2.23 13.72 13.04
N TRP A 158 -1.03 13.24 13.26
CA TRP A 158 0.19 13.87 12.79
C TRP A 158 1.04 12.84 12.04
N THR A 159 1.55 13.24 10.89
CA THR A 159 2.48 12.44 10.09
C THR A 159 3.72 13.27 9.76
N PRO A 160 4.94 12.70 9.87
CA PRO A 160 6.17 13.43 9.56
C PRO A 160 6.33 13.72 8.07
N TYR A 161 5.72 12.89 7.20
CA TYR A 161 5.69 13.06 5.75
C TYR A 161 4.47 12.35 5.18
N MET A 162 4.12 12.70 3.96
CA MET A 162 3.08 12.01 3.18
C MET A 162 3.74 11.23 2.05
N GLU A 163 3.39 9.95 1.95
CA GLU A 163 3.75 9.14 0.80
C GLU A 163 3.04 9.67 -0.46
N LYS A 164 3.60 9.34 -1.61
CA LYS A 164 2.96 9.61 -2.90
C LYS A 164 2.28 8.35 -3.41
N ASP A 165 1.20 8.54 -4.16
CA ASP A 165 0.58 7.44 -4.88
C ASP A 165 1.59 6.79 -5.82
N ARG A 166 1.53 5.47 -5.91
CA ARG A 166 2.37 4.67 -6.81
C ARG A 166 1.56 4.27 -8.03
N PHE A 167 2.19 4.36 -9.17
CA PHE A 167 1.62 3.93 -10.44
C PHE A 167 2.54 2.93 -11.12
N ALA A 168 1.97 2.06 -11.95
CA ALA A 168 2.74 1.15 -12.76
C ALA A 168 3.67 1.94 -13.70
N THR A 169 4.92 1.54 -13.78
CA THR A 169 5.93 2.12 -14.68
C THR A 169 6.10 1.29 -15.95
N ASP A 170 5.54 0.11 -15.97
CA ASP A 170 5.48 -0.84 -17.06
C ASP A 170 4.21 -1.69 -16.98
N GLY A 171 3.94 -2.48 -17.99
CA GLY A 171 2.77 -3.35 -18.02
C GLY A 171 1.46 -2.66 -18.43
N ILE A 172 0.37 -3.42 -18.37
CA ILE A 172 -0.96 -3.01 -18.87
C ILE A 172 -1.58 -1.83 -18.09
N TRP A 173 -1.13 -1.58 -16.87
CA TRP A 173 -1.67 -0.53 -16.01
C TRP A 173 -0.83 0.75 -16.04
N THR A 174 0.17 0.80 -16.91
CA THR A 174 1.00 2.01 -17.06
C THR A 174 0.14 3.15 -17.61
N PRO A 175 0.09 4.31 -16.93
CA PRO A 175 -0.64 5.46 -17.44
C PRO A 175 -0.09 5.92 -18.79
N ALA A 176 -0.96 6.24 -19.75
CA ALA A 176 -0.54 6.69 -21.08
C ALA A 176 0.38 7.92 -21.02
N SER A 177 0.08 8.87 -20.13
CA SER A 177 0.93 10.05 -19.90
C SER A 177 2.36 9.72 -19.45
N TYR A 178 2.53 8.64 -18.69
CA TYR A 178 3.87 8.19 -18.28
C TYR A 178 4.64 7.60 -19.47
N THR A 179 3.97 6.81 -20.30
CA THR A 179 4.55 6.24 -21.52
C THR A 179 4.96 7.34 -22.51
N GLU A 180 4.09 8.33 -22.73
CA GLU A 180 4.39 9.48 -23.57
C GLU A 180 5.59 10.28 -23.07
N LEU A 181 5.66 10.54 -21.76
CA LEU A 181 6.79 11.23 -21.14
C LEU A 181 8.09 10.44 -21.29
N LYS A 182 8.06 9.13 -21.04
CA LYS A 182 9.21 8.24 -21.20
C LYS A 182 9.73 8.25 -22.65
N ASN A 183 8.85 8.16 -23.61
CA ASN A 183 9.19 8.20 -25.02
C ASN A 183 9.82 9.55 -25.40
N SER A 184 9.24 10.66 -24.98
CA SER A 184 9.78 12.01 -25.22
C SER A 184 11.17 12.20 -24.62
N ILE A 185 11.41 11.72 -23.40
CA ILE A 185 12.74 11.76 -22.76
C ILE A 185 13.74 10.91 -23.56
N THR A 186 13.34 9.74 -24.02
CA THR A 186 14.19 8.84 -24.81
C THR A 186 14.56 9.46 -26.16
N GLU A 187 13.63 10.12 -26.84
CA GLU A 187 13.87 10.86 -28.08
C GLU A 187 14.87 12.01 -27.88
N ILE A 188 14.66 12.81 -26.83
CA ILE A 188 15.57 13.90 -26.47
C ILE A 188 16.98 13.34 -26.18
N ALA A 189 17.09 12.29 -25.37
CA ALA A 189 18.36 11.68 -25.02
C ALA A 189 19.09 11.12 -26.27
N SER A 190 18.37 10.47 -27.19
CA SER A 190 18.94 9.94 -28.43
C SER A 190 19.40 11.05 -29.38
N SER A 191 18.64 12.15 -29.48
CA SER A 191 19.03 13.31 -30.28
C SER A 191 20.29 13.98 -29.74
N TRP A 192 20.43 14.09 -28.43
CA TRP A 192 21.63 14.60 -27.78
C TRP A 192 22.83 13.70 -28.01
N ALA A 193 22.67 12.38 -27.86
CA ALA A 193 23.75 11.43 -28.11
C ALA A 193 24.25 11.52 -29.57
N THR A 194 23.33 11.63 -30.53
CA THR A 194 23.66 11.78 -31.94
C THR A 194 24.39 13.10 -32.23
N SER A 195 23.97 14.20 -31.60
CA SER A 195 24.60 15.51 -31.79
C SER A 195 26.04 15.56 -31.20
N VAL A 196 26.27 14.89 -30.08
CA VAL A 196 27.61 14.80 -29.45
C VAL A 196 28.54 13.95 -30.31
N THR A 197 28.08 12.83 -30.85
CA THR A 197 28.91 11.98 -31.74
C THR A 197 29.17 12.62 -33.08
N ALA A 198 28.33 13.53 -33.55
CA ALA A 198 28.58 14.26 -34.80
C ALA A 198 29.52 15.47 -34.67
N ALA A 199 29.79 15.93 -33.44
CA ALA A 199 30.62 17.09 -33.15
C ALA A 199 32.07 16.71 -32.73
N GLY A 200 32.40 15.43 -32.59
CA GLY A 200 33.72 14.91 -32.30
C GLY A 200 34.36 14.20 -33.46
#